data_1734ba14a5f81618804fabb3a53df78d
#
_entry.id   1734ba14a5f81618804fabb3a53df78d
#
_cell.length_a   1.000
_cell.length_b   1.000
_cell.length_c   1.000
_cell.angle_alpha   90.00
_cell.angle_beta   90.00
_cell.angle_gamma   90.00
#
_symmetry.space_group_name_H-M   'P 1'
#
loop_
_entity.id
_entity.type
_entity.pdbx_description
1 polymer ?
#
loop_
_entity_poly.entity_id
_entity_poly.type
_entity_poly.pdbx_seq_one_letter_code
_entity_poly.pdbx_strand_id
1 'polypeptide(L)'
;MQAIQFLTATGHKCDDWRQEYILLSDVLGVSMLVDAINSRRPAGASENTVLGPFHIGGTPEYEMGTNICLDGKGEDMLVRGRVLDIDGNPLEGVKIDVWQANDEGFYDVQQKGIQPDFNLRGVFRTGADGSYWFRAVRPKFYSVPTDGPVGKLLDDLGRHGNRPAHLHYIVSKDGFDEVTTHIFDPDDPYID
;
A
#
# COMPACT_ATOMS: atom_id res chain seq x y z
N MET A 1 -3.42 32.45 14.13
CA MET A 1 -4.81 32.03 14.49
C MET A 1 -5.36 30.99 13.52
N GLN A 2 -5.28 31.18 12.20
CA GLN A 2 -5.76 30.20 11.21
C GLN A 2 -5.12 28.82 11.33
N ALA A 3 -3.80 28.72 11.55
CA ALA A 3 -3.11 27.45 11.70
C ALA A 3 -3.59 26.65 12.93
N ILE A 4 -3.83 27.33 14.06
CA ILE A 4 -4.38 26.68 15.27
C ILE A 4 -5.79 26.15 15.00
N GLN A 5 -6.62 26.94 14.33
CA GLN A 5 -7.98 26.52 13.96
C GLN A 5 -7.96 25.31 13.03
N PHE A 6 -7.06 25.29 12.05
CA PHE A 6 -6.87 24.16 11.15
C PHE A 6 -6.47 22.89 11.91
N LEU A 7 -5.45 22.96 12.78
CA LEU A 7 -5.01 21.80 13.57
C LEU A 7 -6.11 21.32 14.54
N THR A 8 -6.86 22.24 15.15
CA THR A 8 -7.99 21.90 16.02
C THR A 8 -9.09 21.18 15.22
N ALA A 9 -9.43 21.68 14.05
CA ALA A 9 -10.42 21.05 13.17
C ALA A 9 -9.96 19.67 12.68
N THR A 10 -8.66 19.50 12.39
CA THR A 10 -8.05 18.21 12.05
C THR A 10 -8.22 17.21 13.20
N GLY A 11 -7.96 17.64 14.45
CA GLY A 11 -8.20 16.79 15.63
C GLY A 11 -9.66 16.41 15.81
N HIS A 12 -10.58 17.34 15.63
CA HIS A 12 -12.02 17.06 15.73
C HIS A 12 -12.55 16.13 14.62
N LYS A 13 -11.84 15.99 13.50
CA LYS A 13 -12.19 15.07 12.42
C LYS A 13 -11.71 13.64 12.67
N CYS A 14 -10.84 13.41 13.65
CA CYS A 14 -10.40 12.09 14.05
C CYS A 14 -11.47 11.37 14.87
N ASP A 15 -11.66 10.08 14.60
CA ASP A 15 -12.49 9.15 15.36
C ASP A 15 -11.83 7.75 15.39
N ASP A 16 -12.55 6.72 15.81
CA ASP A 16 -12.01 5.35 15.89
C ASP A 16 -11.56 4.77 14.53
N TRP A 17 -12.03 5.34 13.43
CA TRP A 17 -11.76 4.87 12.05
C TRP A 17 -11.06 5.91 11.20
N ARG A 18 -11.30 7.19 11.45
CA ARG A 18 -10.76 8.30 10.68
C ARG A 18 -9.57 8.91 11.40
N GLN A 19 -8.40 8.80 10.79
CA GLN A 19 -7.13 9.33 11.31
C GLN A 19 -6.67 10.54 10.48
N GLU A 20 -7.32 11.69 10.66
CA GLU A 20 -7.05 12.88 9.86
C GLU A 20 -5.64 13.45 10.08
N TYR A 21 -5.03 13.27 11.26
CA TYR A 21 -3.63 13.64 11.51
C TYR A 21 -2.65 12.75 10.75
N ILE A 22 -2.93 11.47 10.60
CA ILE A 22 -2.10 10.58 9.77
C ILE A 22 -2.18 11.02 8.33
N LEU A 23 -3.40 11.29 7.83
CA LEU A 23 -3.61 11.81 6.48
C LEU A 23 -2.87 13.13 6.26
N LEU A 24 -2.91 14.06 7.23
CA LEU A 24 -2.16 15.32 7.16
C LEU A 24 -0.65 15.09 7.07
N SER A 25 -0.12 14.17 7.90
CA SER A 25 1.29 13.81 7.90
C SER A 25 1.74 13.23 6.55
N ASP A 26 0.91 12.36 5.97
CA ASP A 26 1.18 11.72 4.67
C ASP A 26 1.13 12.73 3.53
N VAL A 27 0.11 13.58 3.49
CA VAL A 27 -0.07 14.62 2.45
C VAL A 27 1.05 15.65 2.47
N LEU A 28 1.57 15.99 3.65
CA LEU A 28 2.69 16.92 3.82
C LEU A 28 4.07 16.25 3.63
N GLY A 29 4.13 14.92 3.46
CA GLY A 29 5.36 14.17 3.34
C GLY A 29 6.13 13.97 4.65
N VAL A 30 5.53 14.31 5.81
CA VAL A 30 6.20 14.17 7.12
C VAL A 30 6.42 12.70 7.46
N SER A 31 5.42 11.83 7.24
CA SER A 31 5.56 10.40 7.46
C SER A 31 6.70 9.82 6.61
N MET A 32 6.79 10.19 5.34
CA MET A 32 7.86 9.74 4.45
C MET A 32 9.24 10.26 4.86
N LEU A 33 9.33 11.51 5.34
CA LEU A 33 10.58 12.06 5.83
C LEU A 33 11.06 11.31 7.07
N VAL A 34 10.17 11.01 8.01
CA VAL A 34 10.49 10.24 9.22
C VAL A 34 10.96 8.83 8.85
N ASP A 35 10.26 8.17 7.91
CA ASP A 35 10.70 6.86 7.42
C ASP A 35 12.08 6.93 6.77
N ALA A 36 12.32 7.88 5.87
CA ALA A 36 13.61 8.05 5.19
C ALA A 36 14.78 8.33 6.17
N ILE A 37 14.52 8.94 7.32
CA ILE A 37 15.53 9.16 8.36
C ILE A 37 15.83 7.87 9.13
N ASN A 38 14.78 7.10 9.48
CA ASN A 38 14.91 5.94 10.35
C ASN A 38 15.24 4.65 9.59
N SER A 39 14.81 4.53 8.35
CA SER A 39 14.93 3.32 7.51
C SER A 39 15.95 3.49 6.39
N ARG A 40 17.11 4.10 6.71
CA ARG A 40 18.19 4.29 5.72
C ARG A 40 18.68 2.95 5.18
N ARG A 41 18.74 2.85 3.86
CA ARG A 41 19.14 1.64 3.15
C ARG A 41 20.39 1.86 2.32
N PRO A 42 21.16 0.78 2.03
CA PRO A 42 22.26 0.84 1.07
C PRO A 42 21.76 1.25 -0.32
N ALA A 43 22.65 1.85 -1.11
CA ALA A 43 22.34 2.16 -2.51
C ALA A 43 21.96 0.87 -3.27
N GLY A 44 20.91 0.93 -4.07
CA GLY A 44 20.38 -0.20 -4.85
C GLY A 44 19.34 -1.06 -4.12
N ALA A 45 19.15 -0.86 -2.80
CA ALA A 45 18.02 -1.48 -2.11
C ALA A 45 16.70 -0.76 -2.44
N SER A 46 15.60 -1.52 -2.44
CA SER A 46 14.26 -0.94 -2.58
C SER A 46 13.96 0.00 -1.42
N GLU A 47 13.38 1.15 -1.74
CA GLU A 47 13.00 2.15 -0.75
C GLU A 47 11.75 1.73 0.01
N ASN A 48 11.69 2.14 1.27
CA ASN A 48 10.49 2.03 2.09
C ASN A 48 9.50 3.13 1.74
N THR A 49 8.24 2.84 2.08
CA THR A 49 7.16 3.83 2.11
C THR A 49 6.23 3.57 3.30
N VAL A 50 5.24 4.40 3.49
CA VAL A 50 4.24 4.24 4.54
C VAL A 50 3.43 2.96 4.35
N LEU A 51 3.09 2.27 5.44
CA LEU A 51 2.31 1.04 5.42
C LEU A 51 0.90 1.24 4.83
N GLY A 52 0.32 2.41 5.09
CA GLY A 52 -1.08 2.67 4.79
C GLY A 52 -2.05 2.08 5.84
N PRO A 53 -3.30 2.56 5.85
CA PRO A 53 -4.25 2.22 6.91
C PRO A 53 -5.00 0.90 6.69
N PHE A 54 -4.83 0.23 5.55
CA PHE A 54 -5.62 -0.95 5.16
C PHE A 54 -4.88 -2.28 5.30
N HIS A 55 -3.65 -2.28 5.84
CA HIS A 55 -2.99 -3.53 6.21
C HIS A 55 -3.70 -4.19 7.39
N ILE A 56 -3.88 -5.51 7.32
CA ILE A 56 -4.43 -6.32 8.42
C ILE A 56 -3.57 -7.55 8.64
N GLY A 57 -3.50 -8.00 9.87
CA GLY A 57 -2.82 -9.26 10.20
C GLY A 57 -3.67 -10.48 9.86
N GLY A 58 -3.03 -11.65 9.84
CA GLY A 58 -3.71 -12.93 9.61
C GLY A 58 -4.03 -13.23 8.15
N THR A 59 -3.43 -12.49 7.21
CA THR A 59 -3.53 -12.76 5.76
C THR A 59 -3.12 -14.21 5.45
N PRO A 60 -3.94 -14.97 4.69
CA PRO A 60 -3.64 -16.34 4.34
C PRO A 60 -2.34 -16.48 3.53
N GLU A 61 -1.55 -17.51 3.84
CA GLU A 61 -0.40 -17.90 3.03
C GLU A 61 -0.85 -18.85 1.91
N TYR A 62 -0.42 -18.56 0.68
CA TYR A 62 -0.82 -19.28 -0.52
C TYR A 62 0.38 -19.84 -1.29
N GLU A 63 0.14 -20.91 -2.03
CA GLU A 63 1.06 -21.41 -3.04
C GLU A 63 1.21 -20.41 -4.20
N MET A 64 2.42 -20.36 -4.80
CA MET A 64 2.64 -19.54 -5.99
C MET A 64 1.62 -19.86 -7.09
N GLY A 65 1.15 -18.82 -7.78
CA GLY A 65 0.15 -18.92 -8.84
C GLY A 65 -1.30 -18.86 -8.39
N THR A 66 -1.55 -18.87 -7.09
CA THR A 66 -2.91 -18.69 -6.55
C THR A 66 -3.49 -17.35 -7.00
N ASN A 67 -4.79 -17.35 -7.32
CA ASN A 67 -5.54 -16.13 -7.56
C ASN A 67 -6.05 -15.58 -6.23
N ILE A 68 -5.63 -14.37 -5.86
CA ILE A 68 -6.07 -13.69 -4.63
C ILE A 68 -7.35 -12.86 -4.83
N CYS A 69 -7.85 -12.75 -6.07
CA CYS A 69 -9.18 -12.19 -6.34
C CYS A 69 -10.24 -13.25 -6.04
N LEU A 70 -10.86 -13.16 -4.86
CA LEU A 70 -11.79 -14.16 -4.36
C LEU A 70 -13.23 -13.98 -4.88
N ASP A 71 -13.58 -12.79 -5.35
CA ASP A 71 -14.89 -12.47 -5.91
C ASP A 71 -14.96 -12.56 -7.44
N GLY A 72 -13.82 -12.74 -8.10
CA GLY A 72 -13.73 -12.89 -9.55
C GLY A 72 -14.10 -11.65 -10.35
N LYS A 73 -14.02 -10.46 -9.74
CA LYS A 73 -14.33 -9.18 -10.39
C LYS A 73 -13.06 -8.42 -10.76
N GLY A 74 -13.12 -7.72 -11.89
CA GLY A 74 -12.03 -6.88 -12.41
C GLY A 74 -11.28 -7.51 -13.57
N GLU A 75 -10.31 -6.79 -14.09
CA GLU A 75 -9.42 -7.22 -15.17
C GLU A 75 -8.31 -8.12 -14.62
N ASP A 76 -8.19 -9.34 -15.15
CA ASP A 76 -7.19 -10.31 -14.72
C ASP A 76 -5.77 -9.77 -14.87
N MET A 77 -4.95 -9.93 -13.83
CA MET A 77 -3.56 -9.50 -13.78
C MET A 77 -2.66 -10.63 -13.28
N LEU A 78 -1.53 -10.82 -13.94
CA LEU A 78 -0.44 -11.66 -13.47
C LEU A 78 0.65 -10.79 -12.84
N VAL A 79 0.90 -11.01 -11.56
CA VAL A 79 2.00 -10.37 -10.83
C VAL A 79 3.16 -11.35 -10.71
N ARG A 80 4.36 -10.90 -11.08
CA ARG A 80 5.59 -11.70 -10.92
C ARG A 80 6.76 -10.80 -10.58
N GLY A 81 7.69 -11.31 -9.80
CA GLY A 81 8.89 -10.60 -9.44
C GLY A 81 9.97 -11.52 -8.90
N ARG A 82 11.07 -10.92 -8.47
CA ARG A 82 12.18 -11.60 -7.79
C ARG A 82 12.64 -10.76 -6.61
N VAL A 83 13.01 -11.43 -5.53
CA VAL A 83 13.69 -10.82 -4.39
C VAL A 83 15.15 -11.21 -4.42
N LEU A 84 16.00 -10.18 -4.41
CA LEU A 84 17.45 -10.30 -4.46
C LEU A 84 18.05 -9.55 -3.26
N ASP A 85 19.23 -9.95 -2.82
CA ASP A 85 20.04 -9.11 -1.95
C ASP A 85 20.69 -7.95 -2.73
N ILE A 86 21.41 -7.08 -2.04
CA ILE A 86 22.08 -5.92 -2.67
C ILE A 86 23.20 -6.29 -3.63
N ASP A 87 23.72 -7.52 -3.55
CA ASP A 87 24.75 -8.06 -4.45
C ASP A 87 24.13 -8.78 -5.67
N GLY A 88 22.79 -8.84 -5.74
CA GLY A 88 22.05 -9.47 -6.83
C GLY A 88 21.83 -10.97 -6.67
N ASN A 89 22.14 -11.56 -5.52
CA ASN A 89 21.89 -12.95 -5.26
C ASN A 89 20.40 -13.21 -4.95
N PRO A 90 19.80 -14.29 -5.46
CA PRO A 90 18.41 -14.60 -5.18
C PRO A 90 18.20 -15.01 -3.72
N LEU A 91 17.09 -14.58 -3.15
CA LEU A 91 16.71 -14.90 -1.79
C LEU A 91 15.51 -15.86 -1.78
N GLU A 92 15.77 -17.11 -1.39
CA GLU A 92 14.74 -18.15 -1.22
C GLU A 92 13.97 -17.96 0.09
N GLY A 93 12.68 -18.33 0.10
CA GLY A 93 11.84 -18.39 1.29
C GLY A 93 11.48 -17.03 1.88
N VAL A 94 11.70 -15.93 1.14
CA VAL A 94 11.29 -14.59 1.57
C VAL A 94 9.77 -14.52 1.65
N LYS A 95 9.25 -14.01 2.76
CA LYS A 95 7.82 -13.74 2.92
C LYS A 95 7.46 -12.48 2.14
N ILE A 96 6.47 -12.61 1.26
CA ILE A 96 5.87 -11.53 0.48
C ILE A 96 4.41 -11.40 0.94
N ASP A 97 4.11 -10.37 1.71
CA ASP A 97 2.73 -10.02 2.11
C ASP A 97 2.22 -8.93 1.18
N VAL A 98 1.12 -9.18 0.47
CA VAL A 98 0.57 -8.28 -0.55
C VAL A 98 -0.88 -7.94 -0.27
N TRP A 99 -1.28 -6.72 -0.57
CA TRP A 99 -2.67 -6.29 -0.58
C TRP A 99 -2.89 -5.14 -1.55
N GLN A 100 -4.09 -5.05 -2.08
CA GLN A 100 -4.48 -4.01 -3.03
C GLN A 100 -5.98 -3.68 -2.96
N ALA A 101 -6.36 -2.56 -3.54
CA ALA A 101 -7.76 -2.24 -3.79
C ALA A 101 -8.31 -3.07 -4.97
N ASN A 102 -9.63 -3.25 -5.01
CA ASN A 102 -10.33 -3.87 -6.13
C ASN A 102 -10.43 -2.92 -7.34
N ASP A 103 -11.13 -3.34 -8.38
CA ASP A 103 -11.38 -2.58 -9.61
C ASP A 103 -12.31 -1.36 -9.43
N GLU A 104 -12.88 -1.18 -8.25
CA GLU A 104 -13.66 0.00 -7.85
C GLU A 104 -12.87 0.96 -6.93
N GLY A 105 -11.65 0.59 -6.50
CA GLY A 105 -10.80 1.39 -5.62
C GLY A 105 -11.05 1.17 -4.12
N PHE A 106 -11.63 0.03 -3.73
CA PHE A 106 -11.92 -0.30 -2.33
C PHE A 106 -11.14 -1.52 -1.85
N TYR A 107 -10.70 -1.48 -0.61
CA TYR A 107 -10.16 -2.63 0.11
C TYR A 107 -11.31 -3.44 0.75
N ASP A 108 -11.10 -4.72 0.95
CA ASP A 108 -12.07 -5.63 1.59
C ASP A 108 -12.57 -5.13 2.95
N VAL A 109 -11.67 -4.55 3.76
CA VAL A 109 -12.00 -3.98 5.08
C VAL A 109 -12.95 -2.78 5.01
N GLN A 110 -13.00 -2.10 3.87
CA GLN A 110 -13.93 -0.98 3.63
C GLN A 110 -15.31 -1.47 3.18
N GLN A 111 -15.39 -2.68 2.65
CA GLN A 111 -16.62 -3.25 2.06
C GLN A 111 -16.99 -4.58 2.72
N LYS A 112 -17.01 -4.62 4.06
CA LYS A 112 -17.42 -5.81 4.82
C LYS A 112 -18.80 -6.30 4.41
N GLY A 113 -18.90 -7.59 4.10
CA GLY A 113 -20.14 -8.22 3.63
C GLY A 113 -20.48 -7.95 2.16
N ILE A 114 -19.67 -7.18 1.43
CA ILE A 114 -19.75 -6.95 -0.01
C ILE A 114 -18.61 -7.71 -0.71
N GLN A 115 -17.38 -7.49 -0.27
CA GLN A 115 -16.24 -8.30 -0.68
C GLN A 115 -16.04 -9.48 0.30
N PRO A 116 -15.51 -10.63 -0.16
CA PRO A 116 -15.02 -11.68 0.73
C PRO A 116 -13.94 -11.16 1.68
N ASP A 117 -13.88 -11.70 2.88
CA ASP A 117 -12.76 -11.44 3.79
C ASP A 117 -11.45 -11.85 3.12
N PHE A 118 -10.40 -11.04 3.26
CA PHE A 118 -9.09 -11.21 2.63
C PHE A 118 -9.10 -11.18 1.08
N ASN A 119 -10.14 -10.64 0.45
CA ASN A 119 -10.11 -10.42 -0.99
C ASN A 119 -8.94 -9.52 -1.38
N LEU A 120 -8.19 -9.93 -2.41
CA LEU A 120 -7.01 -9.23 -2.94
C LEU A 120 -5.89 -9.05 -1.90
N ARG A 121 -5.76 -10.05 -0.99
CA ARG A 121 -4.67 -10.19 -0.03
C ARG A 121 -4.05 -11.57 -0.12
N GLY A 122 -2.77 -11.65 0.12
CA GLY A 122 -2.09 -12.94 0.17
C GLY A 122 -0.67 -12.86 0.70
N VAL A 123 -0.21 -13.94 1.30
CA VAL A 123 1.19 -14.14 1.66
C VAL A 123 1.76 -15.21 0.76
N PHE A 124 2.94 -14.97 0.20
CA PHE A 124 3.67 -15.90 -0.66
C PHE A 124 5.10 -16.08 -0.18
N ARG A 125 5.77 -17.14 -0.63
CA ARG A 125 7.18 -17.37 -0.39
C ARG A 125 7.94 -17.44 -1.70
N THR A 126 9.13 -16.83 -1.76
CA THR A 126 9.99 -16.93 -2.93
C THR A 126 10.59 -18.32 -3.11
N GLY A 127 10.74 -18.74 -4.35
CA GLY A 127 11.46 -19.96 -4.73
C GLY A 127 12.98 -19.83 -4.60
N ALA A 128 13.69 -20.92 -4.92
CA ALA A 128 15.16 -21.00 -4.83
C ALA A 128 15.89 -19.94 -5.69
N ASP A 129 15.28 -19.50 -6.78
CA ASP A 129 15.78 -18.45 -7.66
C ASP A 129 15.31 -17.04 -7.26
N GLY A 130 14.71 -16.90 -6.08
CA GLY A 130 14.13 -15.64 -5.56
C GLY A 130 12.82 -15.25 -6.21
N SER A 131 12.29 -16.02 -7.16
CA SER A 131 11.07 -15.65 -7.87
C SER A 131 9.81 -15.85 -7.03
N TYR A 132 8.81 -15.03 -7.32
CA TYR A 132 7.43 -15.18 -6.86
C TYR A 132 6.46 -14.77 -7.96
N TRP A 133 5.24 -15.30 -7.92
CA TRP A 133 4.17 -14.90 -8.81
C TRP A 133 2.80 -15.30 -8.24
N PHE A 134 1.79 -14.53 -8.59
CA PHE A 134 0.41 -14.78 -8.21
C PHE A 134 -0.53 -14.13 -9.23
N ARG A 135 -1.81 -14.48 -9.15
CA ARG A 135 -2.86 -13.84 -9.94
C ARG A 135 -3.66 -12.91 -9.05
N ALA A 136 -4.07 -11.78 -9.63
CA ALA A 136 -4.89 -10.76 -9.03
C ALA A 136 -5.76 -10.09 -10.10
N VAL A 137 -6.33 -8.96 -9.80
CA VAL A 137 -6.95 -8.07 -10.79
C VAL A 137 -6.19 -6.74 -10.81
N ARG A 138 -6.28 -6.03 -11.92
CA ARG A 138 -5.70 -4.69 -12.05
C ARG A 138 -6.34 -3.77 -10.99
N PRO A 139 -5.57 -3.19 -10.07
CA PRO A 139 -6.09 -2.27 -9.07
C PRO A 139 -6.59 -1.00 -9.73
N LYS A 140 -7.42 -0.25 -9.02
CA LYS A 140 -7.83 1.08 -9.44
C LYS A 140 -7.31 2.13 -8.48
N PHE A 141 -7.10 3.34 -8.99
CA PHE A 141 -6.86 4.50 -8.14
C PHE A 141 -8.00 4.71 -7.15
N TYR A 142 -7.72 5.32 -6.02
CA TYR A 142 -8.74 5.73 -5.06
C TYR A 142 -8.43 7.09 -4.46
N SER A 143 -9.48 7.81 -4.06
CA SER A 143 -9.32 9.08 -3.39
C SER A 143 -9.08 8.89 -1.90
N VAL A 144 -8.10 9.63 -1.34
CA VAL A 144 -8.07 9.83 0.10
C VAL A 144 -9.32 10.60 0.53
N PRO A 145 -9.74 10.52 1.79
CA PRO A 145 -10.88 11.29 2.26
C PRO A 145 -10.66 12.80 2.08
N THR A 146 -11.59 13.48 1.42
CA THR A 146 -11.48 14.93 1.11
C THR A 146 -12.52 15.79 1.83
N ASP A 147 -13.38 15.17 2.64
CA ASP A 147 -14.48 15.81 3.39
C ASP A 147 -14.06 16.46 4.71
N GLY A 148 -12.76 16.64 4.92
CA GLY A 148 -12.17 17.21 6.12
C GLY A 148 -11.18 18.34 5.85
N PRO A 149 -10.53 18.84 6.91
CA PRO A 149 -9.55 19.92 6.79
C PRO A 149 -8.39 19.62 5.85
N VAL A 150 -7.94 18.34 5.77
CA VAL A 150 -6.86 17.95 4.86
C VAL A 150 -7.32 17.96 3.41
N GLY A 151 -8.57 17.55 3.11
CA GLY A 151 -9.14 17.71 1.78
C GLY A 151 -9.18 19.16 1.33
N LYS A 152 -9.60 20.07 2.22
CA LYS A 152 -9.55 21.49 1.94
C LYS A 152 -8.12 22.00 1.71
N LEU A 153 -7.14 21.50 2.45
CA LEU A 153 -5.73 21.84 2.23
C LEU A 153 -5.26 21.40 0.83
N LEU A 154 -5.65 20.21 0.38
CA LEU A 154 -5.35 19.74 -0.98
C LEU A 154 -5.95 20.66 -2.04
N ASP A 155 -7.22 21.05 -1.88
CA ASP A 155 -7.90 21.99 -2.78
C ASP A 155 -7.20 23.35 -2.80
N ASP A 156 -6.86 23.91 -1.63
CA ASP A 156 -6.15 25.19 -1.51
C ASP A 156 -4.73 25.14 -2.16
N LEU A 157 -4.12 23.95 -2.23
CA LEU A 157 -2.83 23.71 -2.90
C LEU A 157 -2.97 23.34 -4.39
N GLY A 158 -4.19 23.24 -4.92
CA GLY A 158 -4.47 22.80 -6.28
C GLY A 158 -4.09 21.33 -6.54
N ARG A 159 -4.09 20.48 -5.49
CA ARG A 159 -3.77 19.04 -5.57
C ARG A 159 -5.04 18.21 -5.48
N HIS A 160 -5.14 17.16 -6.29
CA HIS A 160 -6.21 16.18 -6.16
C HIS A 160 -5.93 15.18 -5.01
N GLY A 161 -6.97 14.53 -4.51
CA GLY A 161 -6.87 13.51 -3.47
C GLY A 161 -6.65 12.09 -3.99
N ASN A 162 -6.57 11.88 -5.30
CA ASN A 162 -6.44 10.53 -5.86
C ASN A 162 -5.02 10.00 -5.71
N ARG A 163 -4.91 8.76 -5.21
CA ARG A 163 -3.70 7.97 -5.22
C ARG A 163 -3.72 7.05 -6.43
N PRO A 164 -2.63 7.00 -7.24
CA PRO A 164 -2.57 6.08 -8.38
C PRO A 164 -2.83 4.63 -7.98
N ALA A 165 -3.29 3.81 -8.89
CA ALA A 165 -3.46 2.38 -8.68
C ALA A 165 -2.15 1.72 -8.26
N HIS A 166 -2.17 0.92 -7.19
CA HIS A 166 -0.96 0.31 -6.64
C HIS A 166 -1.22 -0.99 -5.88
N LEU A 167 -0.16 -1.78 -5.80
CA LEU A 167 -0.05 -2.93 -4.92
C LEU A 167 0.85 -2.56 -3.75
N HIS A 168 0.44 -2.94 -2.55
CA HIS A 168 1.28 -2.87 -1.35
C HIS A 168 2.07 -4.15 -1.17
N TYR A 169 3.27 -4.01 -0.61
CA TYR A 169 4.15 -5.12 -0.27
C TYR A 169 4.78 -4.92 1.10
N ILE A 170 4.82 -6.00 1.90
CA ILE A 170 5.80 -6.17 2.96
C ILE A 170 6.66 -7.36 2.57
N VAL A 171 7.96 -7.14 2.46
CA VAL A 171 8.95 -8.16 2.08
C VAL A 171 9.87 -8.39 3.27
N SER A 172 9.86 -9.59 3.84
CA SER A 172 10.62 -9.89 5.06
C SER A 172 11.29 -11.26 5.02
N LYS A 173 12.48 -11.33 5.63
CA LYS A 173 13.26 -12.54 5.82
C LYS A 173 14.20 -12.37 7.01
N ASP A 174 14.39 -13.43 7.80
CA ASP A 174 15.34 -13.42 8.91
C ASP A 174 16.75 -13.04 8.42
N GLY A 175 17.39 -12.13 9.14
CA GLY A 175 18.72 -11.62 8.81
C GLY A 175 18.74 -10.46 7.81
N PHE A 176 17.59 -9.99 7.36
CA PHE A 176 17.44 -8.83 6.47
C PHE A 176 16.48 -7.80 7.06
N ASP A 177 16.68 -6.54 6.71
CA ASP A 177 15.74 -5.49 7.04
C ASP A 177 14.45 -5.65 6.22
N GLU A 178 13.31 -5.56 6.90
CA GLU A 178 11.99 -5.62 6.25
C GLU A 178 11.80 -4.41 5.33
N VAL A 179 11.18 -4.63 4.18
CA VAL A 179 10.81 -3.58 3.21
C VAL A 179 9.30 -3.47 3.14
N THR A 180 8.76 -2.31 3.43
CA THR A 180 7.39 -1.92 3.09
C THR A 180 7.43 -1.03 1.86
N THR A 181 6.76 -1.41 0.78
CA THR A 181 6.80 -0.63 -0.46
C THR A 181 5.51 -0.74 -1.25
N HIS A 182 5.37 0.12 -2.26
CA HIS A 182 4.26 0.11 -3.22
C HIS A 182 4.80 -0.06 -4.64
N ILE A 183 4.07 -0.81 -5.47
CA ILE A 183 4.31 -0.85 -6.91
C ILE A 183 3.09 -0.24 -7.59
N PHE A 184 3.31 0.84 -8.30
CA PHE A 184 2.26 1.59 -8.98
C PHE A 184 2.01 1.08 -10.39
N ASP A 185 0.76 1.19 -10.85
CA ASP A 185 0.41 0.98 -12.26
C ASP A 185 0.93 2.17 -13.09
N PRO A 186 1.86 1.94 -14.04
CA PRO A 186 2.44 3.03 -14.82
C PRO A 186 1.46 3.68 -15.80
N ASP A 187 0.34 3.01 -16.10
CA ASP A 187 -0.71 3.53 -17.01
C ASP A 187 -1.84 4.24 -16.25
N ASP A 188 -1.73 4.39 -14.93
CA ASP A 188 -2.75 5.08 -14.14
C ASP A 188 -2.76 6.57 -14.45
N PRO A 189 -3.95 7.21 -14.65
CA PRO A 189 -4.05 8.63 -15.04
C PRO A 189 -3.55 9.61 -13.95
N TYR A 190 -3.28 9.14 -12.74
CA TYR A 190 -2.80 9.94 -11.61
C TYR A 190 -1.33 9.65 -11.26
N ILE A 191 -0.62 8.86 -12.08
CA ILE A 191 0.82 8.71 -11.97
C ILE A 191 1.49 9.91 -12.67
N ASP A 192 2.33 10.65 -11.96
CA ASP A 192 3.06 11.84 -12.47
C ASP A 192 4.49 11.48 -12.90
#